data_692c71eae3252646febd5defce41bf26
#
_entry.id   692c71eae3252646febd5defce41bf26
#
_cell.length_a   1.000
_cell.length_b   1.000
_cell.length_c   1.000
_cell.angle_alpha   90.00
_cell.angle_beta   90.00
_cell.angle_gamma   90.00
#
_symmetry.space_group_name_H-M   'P 1'
#
loop_
_entity.id
_entity.type
_entity.pdbx_description
1 polymer ?
#
loop_
_entity_poly.entity_id
_entity_poly.type
_entity_poly.pdbx_seq_one_letter_code
_entity_poly.pdbx_strand_id
1 'polypeptide(L)'
;MSDHAMTALITGAAGGIGRVLCAEFRRAGYRVIGTDMAGAPGIACDHFIEADLKAVSRDEACLKRFVQQLNIPASGLTALVNNAAVQILNRTDTVSVQDWRDTLDVNVLAPFLLTQALLPYLEKAGGSVVNMGSVHAIATKPGFVCYATSKAALVGLTRALAVDLGGRIRVNAINPAAVATPMLLQGFKGKDAQFSALGGMHPLGRIAEPAEIAQVVLFLVSRNAAFITGAAFDVDGGILSRLHDPD
;
A
#
# COMPACT_ATOMS: atom_id res chain seq x y z
N MET A 1 18.33 -17.08 23.09
CA MET A 1 18.07 -16.25 21.90
C MET A 1 16.58 -16.06 21.83
N SER A 2 16.06 -14.88 22.12
CA SER A 2 14.62 -14.61 22.12
C SER A 2 14.12 -14.66 20.68
N ASP A 3 13.29 -15.63 20.39
CA ASP A 3 12.67 -15.87 19.08
C ASP A 3 11.56 -14.82 18.82
N HIS A 4 11.93 -13.56 18.80
CA HIS A 4 11.04 -12.47 18.41
C HIS A 4 11.24 -12.19 16.92
N ALA A 5 10.86 -13.15 16.11
CA ALA A 5 10.80 -12.94 14.68
C ALA A 5 9.79 -11.81 14.38
N MET A 6 10.26 -10.72 13.80
CA MET A 6 9.41 -9.64 13.30
C MET A 6 8.42 -10.22 12.30
N THR A 7 7.15 -9.86 12.41
CA THR A 7 6.09 -10.34 11.50
C THR A 7 5.49 -9.18 10.73
N ALA A 8 5.37 -9.33 9.42
CA ALA A 8 4.71 -8.36 8.54
C ALA A 8 3.50 -8.99 7.84
N LEU A 9 2.39 -8.26 7.77
CA LEU A 9 1.27 -8.54 6.87
C LEU A 9 1.32 -7.56 5.70
N ILE A 10 1.32 -8.09 4.48
CA ILE A 10 1.35 -7.33 3.24
C ILE A 10 0.13 -7.68 2.41
N THR A 11 -0.75 -6.71 2.17
CA THR A 11 -1.91 -6.88 1.29
C THR A 11 -1.54 -6.58 -0.16
N GLY A 12 -2.23 -7.18 -1.13
CA GLY A 12 -1.85 -7.05 -2.54
C GLY A 12 -0.51 -7.71 -2.86
N ALA A 13 -0.19 -8.81 -2.16
CA ALA A 13 1.10 -9.49 -2.18
C ALA A 13 1.47 -10.11 -3.54
N ALA A 14 0.48 -10.42 -4.39
CA ALA A 14 0.69 -10.94 -5.75
C ALA A 14 0.95 -9.85 -6.79
N GLY A 15 0.66 -8.57 -6.46
CA GLY A 15 0.89 -7.41 -7.32
C GLY A 15 2.38 -7.08 -7.52
N GLY A 16 2.69 -6.20 -8.47
CA GLY A 16 4.07 -5.86 -8.81
C GLY A 16 4.89 -5.29 -7.64
N ILE A 17 4.33 -4.33 -6.90
CA ILE A 17 4.98 -3.79 -5.69
C ILE A 17 4.91 -4.82 -4.55
N GLY A 18 3.76 -5.49 -4.36
CA GLY A 18 3.55 -6.45 -3.27
C GLY A 18 4.55 -7.60 -3.26
N ARG A 19 4.87 -8.17 -4.44
CA ARG A 19 5.89 -9.22 -4.58
C ARG A 19 7.26 -8.76 -4.09
N VAL A 20 7.64 -7.54 -4.44
CA VAL A 20 8.94 -6.98 -4.04
C VAL A 20 8.92 -6.62 -2.56
N LEU A 21 7.82 -6.09 -2.03
CA LEU A 21 7.65 -5.91 -0.59
C LEU A 21 7.84 -7.23 0.16
N CYS A 22 7.17 -8.31 -0.25
CA CYS A 22 7.34 -9.63 0.38
C CYS A 22 8.81 -10.08 0.37
N ALA A 23 9.49 -9.96 -0.76
CA ALA A 23 10.89 -10.36 -0.89
C ALA A 23 11.82 -9.52 -0.02
N GLU A 24 11.67 -8.19 -0.01
CA GLU A 24 12.51 -7.28 0.77
C GLU A 24 12.28 -7.43 2.28
N PHE A 25 11.00 -7.56 2.72
CA PHE A 25 10.70 -7.82 4.13
C PHE A 25 11.28 -9.16 4.60
N ARG A 26 11.18 -10.21 3.78
CA ARG A 26 11.79 -11.49 4.09
C ARG A 26 13.31 -11.41 4.18
N ARG A 27 13.95 -10.67 3.25
CA ARG A 27 15.40 -10.41 3.29
C ARG A 27 15.81 -9.62 4.54
N ALA A 28 14.95 -8.73 5.02
CA ALA A 28 15.14 -7.99 6.26
C ALA A 28 14.85 -8.81 7.53
N GLY A 29 14.56 -10.12 7.41
CA GLY A 29 14.37 -11.04 8.53
C GLY A 29 12.93 -11.07 9.09
N TYR A 30 11.95 -10.54 8.37
CA TYR A 30 10.54 -10.67 8.77
C TYR A 30 9.98 -12.04 8.36
N ARG A 31 9.15 -12.61 9.23
CA ARG A 31 8.12 -13.56 8.80
C ARG A 31 7.07 -12.79 8.02
N VAL A 32 6.85 -13.15 6.77
CA VAL A 32 5.94 -12.44 5.87
C VAL A 32 4.64 -13.21 5.69
N ILE A 33 3.54 -12.57 6.02
CA ILE A 33 2.18 -13.00 5.71
C ILE A 33 1.72 -12.17 4.49
N GLY A 34 1.41 -12.84 3.40
CA GLY A 34 0.89 -12.20 2.19
C GLY A 34 -0.58 -12.49 1.99
N THR A 35 -1.33 -11.52 1.46
CA THR A 35 -2.71 -11.75 1.02
C THR A 35 -2.99 -11.05 -0.30
N ASP A 36 -3.78 -11.70 -1.15
CA ASP A 36 -4.32 -11.17 -2.40
C ASP A 36 -5.57 -11.95 -2.79
N MET A 37 -6.29 -11.51 -3.83
CA MET A 37 -7.48 -12.19 -4.36
C MET A 37 -7.18 -13.59 -4.89
N ALA A 38 -5.98 -13.82 -5.42
CA ALA A 38 -5.51 -15.12 -5.88
C ALA A 38 -4.03 -15.26 -5.60
N GLY A 39 -3.62 -16.48 -5.24
CA GLY A 39 -2.21 -16.83 -5.14
C GLY A 39 -1.54 -16.84 -6.52
N ALA A 40 -0.24 -16.58 -6.52
CA ALA A 40 0.56 -16.67 -7.73
C ALA A 40 1.92 -17.29 -7.42
N PRO A 41 2.51 -18.08 -8.34
CA PRO A 41 3.82 -18.69 -8.14
C PRO A 41 4.91 -17.66 -7.78
N GLY A 42 5.82 -18.03 -6.89
CA GLY A 42 7.02 -17.26 -6.58
C GLY A 42 6.80 -16.03 -5.67
N ILE A 43 5.66 -15.92 -4.97
CA ILE A 43 5.51 -14.91 -3.91
C ILE A 43 6.39 -15.30 -2.73
N ALA A 44 7.31 -14.42 -2.34
CA ALA A 44 8.26 -14.66 -1.25
C ALA A 44 7.60 -14.37 0.12
N CYS A 45 6.55 -15.12 0.47
CA CYS A 45 5.93 -15.07 1.79
C CYS A 45 6.00 -16.43 2.49
N ASP A 46 5.93 -16.41 3.82
CA ASP A 46 5.96 -17.63 4.65
C ASP A 46 4.55 -18.19 4.85
N HIS A 47 3.55 -17.36 4.70
CA HIS A 47 2.14 -17.72 4.76
C HIS A 47 1.35 -16.87 3.76
N PHE A 48 0.54 -17.50 2.91
CA PHE A 48 -0.29 -16.79 1.93
C PHE A 48 -1.76 -17.10 2.16
N ILE A 49 -2.60 -16.07 2.11
CA ILE A 49 -4.05 -16.20 2.28
C ILE A 49 -4.75 -15.56 1.08
N GLU A 50 -5.54 -16.35 0.40
CA GLU A 50 -6.44 -15.83 -0.63
C GLU A 50 -7.63 -15.14 0.03
N ALA A 51 -7.80 -13.85 -0.24
CA ALA A 51 -8.90 -13.05 0.28
C ALA A 51 -9.25 -11.89 -0.64
N ASP A 52 -10.55 -11.72 -0.85
CA ASP A 52 -11.11 -10.51 -1.45
C ASP A 52 -11.33 -9.46 -0.34
N LEU A 53 -10.50 -8.42 -0.32
CA LEU A 53 -10.61 -7.34 0.68
C LEU A 53 -11.92 -6.55 0.56
N LYS A 54 -12.59 -6.60 -0.58
CA LYS A 54 -13.93 -6.04 -0.73
C LYS A 54 -14.96 -6.84 0.09
N ALA A 55 -14.89 -8.17 0.05
CA ALA A 55 -15.73 -9.01 0.89
C ALA A 55 -15.37 -8.86 2.38
N VAL A 56 -14.08 -8.80 2.71
CA VAL A 56 -13.59 -8.56 4.07
C VAL A 56 -14.09 -7.24 4.64
N SER A 57 -14.20 -6.19 3.82
CA SER A 57 -14.67 -4.87 4.26
C SER A 57 -16.19 -4.76 4.41
N ARG A 58 -16.96 -5.63 3.76
CA ARG A 58 -18.42 -5.61 3.75
C ARG A 58 -19.08 -6.53 4.76
N ASP A 59 -18.36 -7.52 5.27
CA ASP A 59 -18.89 -8.56 6.15
C ASP A 59 -17.96 -8.78 7.34
N GLU A 60 -18.47 -8.49 8.53
CA GLU A 60 -17.75 -8.67 9.79
C GLU A 60 -17.33 -10.14 10.04
N ALA A 61 -18.15 -11.09 9.60
CA ALA A 61 -17.80 -12.52 9.73
C ALA A 61 -16.65 -12.90 8.78
N CYS A 62 -16.61 -12.30 7.57
CA CYS A 62 -15.48 -12.44 6.66
C CYS A 62 -14.20 -11.83 7.27
N LEU A 63 -14.28 -10.64 7.85
CA LEU A 63 -13.15 -10.02 8.53
C LEU A 63 -12.63 -10.88 9.68
N LYS A 64 -13.51 -11.40 10.53
CA LYS A 64 -13.13 -12.26 11.65
C LYS A 64 -12.44 -13.55 11.17
N ARG A 65 -12.99 -14.21 10.15
CA ARG A 65 -12.37 -15.41 9.55
C ARG A 65 -11.00 -15.08 8.95
N PHE A 66 -10.90 -13.98 8.22
CA PHE A 66 -9.64 -13.52 7.65
C PHE A 66 -8.57 -13.33 8.73
N VAL A 67 -8.88 -12.60 9.80
CA VAL A 67 -7.96 -12.37 10.92
C VAL A 67 -7.51 -13.68 11.58
N GLN A 68 -8.41 -14.65 11.76
CA GLN A 68 -8.06 -15.97 12.31
C GLN A 68 -7.10 -16.73 11.38
N GLN A 69 -7.29 -16.65 10.07
CA GLN A 69 -6.44 -17.32 9.08
C GLN A 69 -5.02 -16.74 9.00
N LEU A 70 -4.81 -15.49 9.42
CA LEU A 70 -3.47 -14.86 9.43
C LEU A 70 -2.47 -15.62 10.29
N ASN A 71 -2.93 -16.37 11.27
CA ASN A 71 -2.09 -17.15 12.16
C ASN A 71 -0.90 -16.33 12.70
N ILE A 72 -1.24 -15.12 13.21
CA ILE A 72 -0.26 -14.18 13.75
C ILE A 72 0.40 -14.80 14.98
N PRO A 73 1.75 -14.79 15.09
CA PRO A 73 2.43 -15.40 16.22
C PRO A 73 2.14 -14.65 17.53
N ALA A 74 2.42 -15.33 18.65
CA ALA A 74 2.24 -14.74 19.96
C ALA A 74 3.08 -13.47 20.21
N SER A 75 4.17 -13.25 19.44
CA SER A 75 4.96 -12.01 19.46
C SER A 75 4.23 -10.79 18.89
N GLY A 76 3.13 -11.00 18.17
CA GLY A 76 2.33 -9.93 17.56
C GLY A 76 2.72 -9.62 16.12
N LEU A 77 2.25 -8.46 15.63
CA LEU A 77 2.44 -7.97 14.26
C LEU A 77 3.31 -6.70 14.26
N THR A 78 4.51 -6.78 13.71
CA THR A 78 5.46 -5.66 13.68
C THR A 78 5.13 -4.65 12.57
N ALA A 79 4.56 -5.12 11.45
CA ALA A 79 4.22 -4.27 10.32
C ALA A 79 2.90 -4.71 9.67
N LEU A 80 2.02 -3.75 9.40
CA LEU A 80 0.90 -3.88 8.48
C LEU A 80 1.15 -2.98 7.28
N VAL A 81 1.26 -3.55 6.07
CA VAL A 81 1.41 -2.80 4.83
C VAL A 81 0.12 -2.93 4.01
N ASN A 82 -0.69 -1.88 4.02
CA ASN A 82 -1.91 -1.77 3.22
C ASN A 82 -1.52 -1.37 1.79
N ASN A 83 -1.10 -2.37 0.98
CA ASN A 83 -0.65 -2.16 -0.40
C ASN A 83 -1.73 -2.53 -1.43
N ALA A 84 -2.67 -3.40 -1.11
CA ALA A 84 -3.77 -3.74 -2.01
C ALA A 84 -4.57 -2.49 -2.41
N ALA A 85 -4.88 -2.38 -3.67
CA ALA A 85 -5.75 -1.32 -4.20
C ALA A 85 -6.43 -1.75 -5.50
N VAL A 86 -7.60 -1.21 -5.74
CA VAL A 86 -8.24 -1.22 -7.05
C VAL A 86 -8.10 0.14 -7.71
N GLN A 87 -7.87 0.14 -9.03
CA GLN A 87 -7.79 1.33 -9.85
C GLN A 87 -8.84 1.24 -10.95
N ILE A 88 -10.03 1.72 -10.66
CA ILE A 88 -11.13 1.79 -11.62
C ILE A 88 -11.03 3.14 -12.33
N LEU A 89 -10.84 3.09 -13.65
CA LEU A 89 -10.63 4.26 -14.49
C LEU A 89 -11.85 4.52 -15.35
N ASN A 90 -12.64 5.50 -14.95
CA ASN A 90 -13.82 5.93 -15.67
C ASN A 90 -13.96 7.47 -15.63
N ARG A 91 -14.53 8.05 -16.69
CA ARG A 91 -14.85 9.47 -16.72
C ARG A 91 -16.00 9.78 -15.76
N THR A 92 -16.09 11.02 -15.30
CA THR A 92 -17.12 11.46 -14.34
C THR A 92 -18.55 11.20 -14.85
N ASP A 93 -18.76 11.28 -16.15
CA ASP A 93 -20.06 11.06 -16.81
C ASP A 93 -20.43 9.57 -16.98
N THR A 94 -19.48 8.64 -16.77
CA THR A 94 -19.67 7.19 -16.97
C THR A 94 -19.37 6.35 -15.73
N VAL A 95 -18.77 6.94 -14.69
CA VAL A 95 -18.47 6.23 -13.45
C VAL A 95 -19.74 5.81 -12.73
N SER A 96 -19.83 4.55 -12.34
CA SER A 96 -20.99 4.02 -11.63
C SER A 96 -20.87 4.19 -10.10
N VAL A 97 -21.99 4.13 -9.40
CA VAL A 97 -22.04 4.07 -7.93
C VAL A 97 -21.30 2.82 -7.42
N GLN A 98 -21.32 1.73 -8.20
CA GLN A 98 -20.62 0.50 -7.83
C GLN A 98 -19.10 0.67 -7.92
N ASP A 99 -18.59 1.38 -8.94
CA ASP A 99 -17.16 1.73 -9.05
C ASP A 99 -16.67 2.52 -7.82
N TRP A 100 -17.51 3.47 -7.35
CA TRP A 100 -17.24 4.23 -6.13
C TRP A 100 -17.16 3.32 -4.91
N ARG A 101 -18.18 2.49 -4.71
CA ARG A 101 -18.25 1.57 -3.57
C ARG A 101 -17.04 0.62 -3.55
N ASP A 102 -16.78 -0.05 -4.67
CA ASP A 102 -15.67 -1.01 -4.79
C ASP A 102 -14.31 -0.33 -4.53
N THR A 103 -14.13 0.89 -5.04
CA THR A 103 -12.90 1.66 -4.83
C THR A 103 -12.72 2.04 -3.36
N LEU A 104 -13.77 2.55 -2.71
CA LEU A 104 -13.69 2.96 -1.30
C LEU A 104 -13.55 1.77 -0.36
N ASP A 105 -14.25 0.66 -0.63
CA ASP A 105 -14.19 -0.55 0.18
C ASP A 105 -12.76 -1.11 0.24
N VAL A 106 -12.08 -1.21 -0.91
CA VAL A 106 -10.73 -1.78 -0.97
C VAL A 106 -9.66 -0.76 -0.56
N ASN A 107 -9.75 0.48 -1.04
CA ASN A 107 -8.66 1.44 -0.90
C ASN A 107 -8.69 2.22 0.42
N VAL A 108 -9.84 2.27 1.12
CA VAL A 108 -10.02 3.07 2.34
C VAL A 108 -10.56 2.23 3.49
N LEU A 109 -11.71 1.57 3.29
CA LEU A 109 -12.38 0.86 4.37
C LEU A 109 -11.60 -0.39 4.81
N ALA A 110 -11.08 -1.18 3.88
CA ALA A 110 -10.27 -2.35 4.22
C ALA A 110 -9.00 -1.96 5.03
N PRO A 111 -8.17 -0.96 4.64
CA PRO A 111 -7.08 -0.47 5.47
C PRO A 111 -7.49 -0.06 6.89
N PHE A 112 -8.63 0.61 7.04
CA PHE A 112 -9.16 0.98 8.36
C PHE A 112 -9.52 -0.26 9.19
N LEU A 113 -10.35 -1.16 8.63
CA LEU A 113 -10.83 -2.35 9.32
C LEU A 113 -9.69 -3.32 9.68
N LEU A 114 -8.72 -3.49 8.81
CA LEU A 114 -7.53 -4.29 9.09
C LEU A 114 -6.70 -3.66 10.21
N THR A 115 -6.50 -2.35 10.19
CA THR A 115 -5.80 -1.66 11.29
C THR A 115 -6.55 -1.84 12.61
N GLN A 116 -7.86 -1.66 12.62
CA GLN A 116 -8.71 -1.84 13.80
C GLN A 116 -8.67 -3.28 14.33
N ALA A 117 -8.91 -4.26 13.47
CA ALA A 117 -8.97 -5.68 13.87
C ALA A 117 -7.60 -6.23 14.31
N LEU A 118 -6.51 -5.68 13.78
CA LEU A 118 -5.15 -6.12 14.08
C LEU A 118 -4.47 -5.27 15.16
N LEU A 119 -5.15 -4.24 15.69
CA LEU A 119 -4.59 -3.33 16.68
C LEU A 119 -3.99 -4.04 17.90
N PRO A 120 -4.64 -5.05 18.51
CA PRO A 120 -4.05 -5.76 19.65
C PRO A 120 -2.72 -6.45 19.33
N TYR A 121 -2.55 -6.95 18.11
CA TYR A 121 -1.31 -7.58 17.67
C TYR A 121 -0.22 -6.56 17.35
N LEU A 122 -0.61 -5.42 16.76
CA LEU A 122 0.30 -4.30 16.47
C LEU A 122 0.83 -3.69 17.76
N GLU A 123 -0.04 -3.42 18.74
CA GLU A 123 0.36 -2.89 20.05
C GLU A 123 1.32 -3.81 20.77
N LYS A 124 1.02 -5.11 20.79
CA LYS A 124 1.87 -6.10 21.43
C LYS A 124 3.30 -6.11 20.90
N ALA A 125 3.47 -5.88 19.59
CA ALA A 125 4.79 -5.88 18.96
C ALA A 125 5.44 -4.48 18.90
N GLY A 126 4.77 -3.41 19.36
CA GLY A 126 5.19 -2.04 19.08
C GLY A 126 5.23 -1.74 17.59
N GLY A 127 4.23 -2.24 16.88
CA GLY A 127 4.19 -2.28 15.42
C GLY A 127 3.89 -0.94 14.75
N SER A 128 3.83 -0.99 13.43
CA SER A 128 3.60 0.18 12.58
C SER A 128 2.75 -0.18 11.37
N VAL A 129 1.93 0.78 10.92
CA VAL A 129 1.12 0.67 9.71
C VAL A 129 1.69 1.58 8.64
N VAL A 130 1.82 1.06 7.41
CA VAL A 130 2.13 1.87 6.22
C VAL A 130 1.03 1.69 5.19
N ASN A 131 0.40 2.80 4.82
CA ASN A 131 -0.63 2.87 3.80
C ASN A 131 -0.02 3.27 2.45
N MET A 132 -0.29 2.49 1.40
CA MET A 132 0.15 2.82 0.04
C MET A 132 -0.81 3.82 -0.60
N GLY A 133 -0.46 5.09 -0.46
CA GLY A 133 -1.11 6.20 -1.15
C GLY A 133 -0.80 6.23 -2.65
N SER A 134 -0.72 7.42 -3.21
CA SER A 134 -0.30 7.70 -4.59
C SER A 134 -0.10 9.21 -4.76
N VAL A 135 0.70 9.62 -5.72
CA VAL A 135 0.72 11.02 -6.18
C VAL A 135 -0.67 11.52 -6.58
N HIS A 136 -1.57 10.61 -6.97
CA HIS A 136 -2.97 10.91 -7.25
C HIS A 136 -3.77 11.41 -6.03
N ALA A 137 -3.22 11.34 -4.82
CA ALA A 137 -3.79 12.00 -3.65
C ALA A 137 -3.61 13.53 -3.66
N ILE A 138 -2.70 14.05 -4.49
CA ILE A 138 -2.28 15.46 -4.55
C ILE A 138 -2.56 16.03 -5.93
N ALA A 139 -2.07 15.37 -6.98
CA ALA A 139 -2.27 15.76 -8.38
C ALA A 139 -2.76 14.56 -9.18
N THR A 140 -3.70 14.79 -10.10
CA THR A 140 -4.35 13.69 -10.83
C THR A 140 -4.57 14.04 -12.30
N LYS A 141 -5.14 13.13 -13.05
CA LYS A 141 -5.44 13.27 -14.47
C LYS A 141 -6.86 12.77 -14.80
N PRO A 142 -7.42 13.08 -15.97
CA PRO A 142 -8.75 12.64 -16.37
C PRO A 142 -8.94 11.13 -16.23
N GLY A 143 -10.14 10.71 -15.81
CA GLY A 143 -10.51 9.30 -15.66
C GLY A 143 -10.16 8.67 -14.29
N PHE A 144 -9.57 9.42 -13.37
CA PHE A 144 -9.10 8.90 -12.07
C PHE A 144 -9.97 9.30 -10.88
N VAL A 145 -11.19 9.79 -11.09
CA VAL A 145 -11.99 10.42 -10.04
C VAL A 145 -12.17 9.56 -8.78
N CYS A 146 -12.56 8.29 -8.91
CA CYS A 146 -12.72 7.40 -7.76
C CYS A 146 -11.37 7.09 -7.11
N TYR A 147 -10.38 6.75 -7.92
CA TYR A 147 -9.04 6.36 -7.45
C TYR A 147 -8.36 7.52 -6.71
N ALA A 148 -8.28 8.70 -7.33
CA ALA A 148 -7.66 9.88 -6.73
C ALA A 148 -8.32 10.27 -5.41
N THR A 149 -9.66 10.29 -5.37
CA THR A 149 -10.40 10.56 -4.15
C THR A 149 -10.12 9.53 -3.07
N SER A 150 -10.06 8.24 -3.41
CA SER A 150 -9.74 7.18 -2.44
C SER A 150 -8.34 7.32 -1.87
N LYS A 151 -7.35 7.72 -2.71
CA LYS A 151 -5.96 7.90 -2.25
C LYS A 151 -5.80 9.15 -1.38
N ALA A 152 -6.52 10.24 -1.69
CA ALA A 152 -6.60 11.40 -0.82
C ALA A 152 -7.27 11.07 0.53
N ALA A 153 -8.37 10.29 0.51
CA ALA A 153 -9.02 9.82 1.71
C ALA A 153 -8.11 8.92 2.57
N LEU A 154 -7.31 8.04 1.95
CA LEU A 154 -6.35 7.17 2.65
C LEU A 154 -5.26 7.98 3.35
N VAL A 155 -4.78 9.08 2.76
CA VAL A 155 -3.85 10.01 3.41
C VAL A 155 -4.53 10.72 4.59
N GLY A 156 -5.79 11.13 4.45
CA GLY A 156 -6.59 11.66 5.55
C GLY A 156 -6.76 10.65 6.69
N LEU A 157 -7.12 9.41 6.37
CA LEU A 157 -7.23 8.29 7.31
C LEU A 157 -5.90 8.04 8.05
N THR A 158 -4.77 8.10 7.35
CA THR A 158 -3.43 7.95 7.93
C THR A 158 -3.19 8.96 9.05
N ARG A 159 -3.52 10.23 8.82
CA ARG A 159 -3.37 11.30 9.82
C ARG A 159 -4.31 11.10 11.01
N ALA A 160 -5.57 10.76 10.74
CA ALA A 160 -6.57 10.51 11.78
C ALA A 160 -6.14 9.34 12.68
N LEU A 161 -5.74 8.21 12.11
CA LEU A 161 -5.25 7.04 12.86
C LEU A 161 -3.97 7.36 13.64
N ALA A 162 -3.06 8.15 13.09
CA ALA A 162 -1.83 8.53 13.79
C ALA A 162 -2.10 9.37 15.04
N VAL A 163 -3.13 10.22 15.01
CA VAL A 163 -3.56 11.03 16.17
C VAL A 163 -4.30 10.16 17.19
N ASP A 164 -5.23 9.35 16.71
CA ASP A 164 -6.09 8.52 17.59
C ASP A 164 -5.30 7.37 18.27
N LEU A 165 -4.32 6.81 17.59
CA LEU A 165 -3.49 5.69 18.04
C LEU A 165 -2.10 6.11 18.53
N GLY A 166 -1.83 7.41 18.60
CA GLY A 166 -0.54 7.94 19.04
C GLY A 166 -0.10 7.37 20.40
N GLY A 167 1.19 7.03 20.50
CA GLY A 167 1.76 6.36 21.67
C GLY A 167 1.53 4.83 21.72
N ARG A 168 0.62 4.29 20.92
CA ARG A 168 0.31 2.85 20.84
C ARG A 168 1.01 2.22 19.64
N ILE A 169 0.81 2.79 18.44
CA ILE A 169 1.44 2.40 17.19
C ILE A 169 1.72 3.63 16.32
N ARG A 170 2.55 3.49 15.31
CA ARG A 170 2.76 4.53 14.30
C ARG A 170 2.00 4.20 13.02
N VAL A 171 1.43 5.24 12.38
CA VAL A 171 0.71 5.09 11.11
C VAL A 171 1.21 6.14 10.13
N ASN A 172 1.76 5.70 8.98
CA ASN A 172 2.28 6.58 7.94
C ASN A 172 1.77 6.16 6.55
N ALA A 173 1.94 7.03 5.58
CA ALA A 173 1.65 6.73 4.18
C ALA A 173 2.86 7.03 3.30
N ILE A 174 2.93 6.40 2.14
CA ILE A 174 3.79 6.81 1.05
C ILE A 174 2.94 7.05 -0.19
N ASN A 175 3.34 7.99 -1.03
CA ASN A 175 2.67 8.35 -2.28
C ASN A 175 3.61 8.07 -3.47
N PRO A 176 3.66 6.84 -3.99
CA PRO A 176 4.43 6.55 -5.19
C PRO A 176 3.86 7.25 -6.42
N ALA A 177 4.74 7.64 -7.33
CA ALA A 177 4.40 7.97 -8.70
C ALA A 177 4.39 6.71 -9.59
N ALA A 178 4.82 6.81 -10.84
CA ALA A 178 4.92 5.65 -11.71
C ALA A 178 6.02 4.69 -11.23
N VAL A 179 5.65 3.42 -11.09
CA VAL A 179 6.55 2.34 -10.63
C VAL A 179 6.60 1.26 -11.71
N ALA A 180 7.79 0.75 -12.03
CA ALA A 180 8.06 -0.28 -13.05
C ALA A 180 7.46 -1.65 -12.68
N THR A 181 6.15 -1.71 -12.54
CA THR A 181 5.42 -2.96 -12.29
C THR A 181 5.13 -3.68 -13.60
N PRO A 182 4.97 -5.02 -13.60
CA PRO A 182 4.59 -5.76 -14.79
C PRO A 182 3.33 -5.21 -15.48
N MET A 183 2.34 -4.76 -14.70
CA MET A 183 1.11 -4.15 -15.23
C MET A 183 1.39 -2.85 -15.99
N LEU A 184 2.22 -1.97 -15.42
CA LEU A 184 2.57 -0.71 -16.07
C LEU A 184 3.39 -0.97 -17.33
N LEU A 185 4.42 -1.81 -17.26
CA LEU A 185 5.28 -2.15 -18.40
C LEU A 185 4.47 -2.79 -19.53
N GLN A 186 3.53 -3.68 -19.21
CA GLN A 186 2.63 -4.27 -20.21
C GLN A 186 1.75 -3.22 -20.89
N GLY A 187 1.25 -2.22 -20.15
CA GLY A 187 0.45 -1.11 -20.70
C GLY A 187 1.22 -0.24 -21.71
N PHE A 188 2.55 -0.24 -21.63
CA PHE A 188 3.44 0.50 -22.54
C PHE A 188 4.11 -0.38 -23.60
N LYS A 189 3.81 -1.68 -23.67
CA LYS A 189 4.38 -2.56 -24.70
C LYS A 189 4.10 -2.02 -26.10
N GLY A 190 5.18 -1.77 -26.88
CA GLY A 190 5.09 -1.16 -28.20
C GLY A 190 4.83 0.36 -28.21
N LYS A 191 4.99 1.03 -27.06
CA LYS A 191 4.78 2.48 -26.91
C LYS A 191 6.02 3.15 -26.29
N ASP A 192 7.19 2.89 -26.86
CA ASP A 192 8.48 3.29 -26.27
C ASP A 192 8.61 4.80 -26.11
N ALA A 193 8.11 5.58 -27.08
CA ALA A 193 8.10 7.04 -26.99
C ALA A 193 7.26 7.55 -25.81
N GLN A 194 6.07 6.98 -25.57
CA GLN A 194 5.20 7.35 -24.45
C GLN A 194 5.81 6.89 -23.13
N PHE A 195 6.48 5.73 -23.10
CA PHE A 195 7.18 5.26 -21.90
C PHE A 195 8.36 6.17 -21.55
N SER A 196 9.15 6.56 -22.54
CA SER A 196 10.24 7.53 -22.37
C SER A 196 9.71 8.89 -21.89
N ALA A 197 8.63 9.38 -22.49
CA ALA A 197 7.96 10.61 -22.06
C ALA A 197 7.49 10.52 -20.59
N LEU A 198 6.93 9.38 -20.16
CA LEU A 198 6.55 9.17 -18.78
C LEU A 198 7.77 9.28 -17.83
N GLY A 199 8.91 8.70 -18.20
CA GLY A 199 10.17 8.86 -17.46
C GLY A 199 10.59 10.32 -17.35
N GLY A 200 10.56 11.03 -18.48
CA GLY A 200 10.94 12.45 -18.57
C GLY A 200 10.05 13.43 -17.79
N MET A 201 8.84 13.01 -17.40
CA MET A 201 7.99 13.83 -16.51
C MET A 201 8.56 13.93 -15.08
N HIS A 202 9.36 12.95 -14.67
CA HIS A 202 10.00 12.94 -13.36
C HIS A 202 11.35 13.69 -13.44
N PRO A 203 11.65 14.62 -12.54
CA PRO A 203 12.98 15.27 -12.47
C PRO A 203 14.15 14.29 -12.43
N LEU A 204 13.97 13.11 -11.85
CA LEU A 204 15.00 12.04 -11.89
C LEU A 204 15.15 11.35 -13.26
N GLY A 205 14.37 11.73 -14.29
CA GLY A 205 14.44 11.23 -15.66
C GLY A 205 13.97 9.79 -15.86
N ARG A 206 13.37 9.16 -14.85
CA ARG A 206 12.90 7.78 -14.90
C ARG A 206 11.73 7.53 -13.95
N ILE A 207 11.03 6.45 -14.15
CA ILE A 207 10.07 5.92 -13.18
C ILE A 207 10.80 5.16 -12.07
N ALA A 208 10.12 4.91 -10.94
CA ALA A 208 10.69 4.18 -9.81
C ALA A 208 10.75 2.66 -10.07
N GLU A 209 11.74 2.01 -9.49
CA GLU A 209 11.75 0.55 -9.35
C GLU A 209 10.95 0.13 -8.10
N PRO A 210 10.24 -1.01 -8.13
CA PRO A 210 9.48 -1.48 -6.96
C PRO A 210 10.32 -1.62 -5.69
N ALA A 211 11.63 -1.92 -5.83
CA ALA A 211 12.55 -2.04 -4.68
C ALA A 211 12.75 -0.69 -3.98
N GLU A 212 12.75 0.43 -4.70
CA GLU A 212 12.90 1.76 -4.11
C GLU A 212 11.70 2.09 -3.20
N ILE A 213 10.50 1.69 -3.62
CA ILE A 213 9.28 1.81 -2.82
C ILE A 213 9.38 0.93 -1.56
N ALA A 214 9.82 -0.32 -1.72
CA ALA A 214 9.95 -1.26 -0.60
C ALA A 214 10.95 -0.78 0.46
N GLN A 215 12.05 -0.15 0.08
CA GLN A 215 13.04 0.40 1.02
C GLN A 215 12.44 1.53 1.88
N VAL A 216 11.62 2.41 1.31
CA VAL A 216 10.95 3.46 2.07
C VAL A 216 9.95 2.85 3.07
N VAL A 217 9.19 1.82 2.65
CA VAL A 217 8.28 1.10 3.55
C VAL A 217 9.04 0.44 4.70
N LEU A 218 10.15 -0.25 4.41
CA LEU A 218 11.01 -0.87 5.43
C LEU A 218 11.57 0.17 6.41
N PHE A 219 12.01 1.32 5.93
CA PHE A 219 12.43 2.42 6.80
C PHE A 219 11.30 2.86 7.73
N LEU A 220 10.10 3.10 7.20
CA LEU A 220 8.97 3.59 7.99
C LEU A 220 8.48 2.62 9.06
N VAL A 221 8.58 1.31 8.83
CA VAL A 221 8.21 0.31 9.85
C VAL A 221 9.33 0.06 10.86
N SER A 222 10.56 0.48 10.57
CA SER A 222 11.73 0.27 11.43
C SER A 222 11.76 1.23 12.64
N ARG A 223 12.65 0.93 13.59
CA ARG A 223 12.95 1.81 14.74
C ARG A 223 13.62 3.13 14.32
N ASN A 224 14.22 3.19 13.14
CA ASN A 224 14.83 4.43 12.63
C ASN A 224 13.77 5.51 12.32
N ALA A 225 12.51 5.13 12.17
CA ALA A 225 11.37 6.03 11.98
C ALA A 225 10.55 6.21 13.28
N ALA A 226 11.14 6.03 14.47
CA ALA A 226 10.42 6.00 15.74
C ALA A 226 9.68 7.31 16.07
N PHE A 227 10.12 8.46 15.52
CA PHE A 227 9.48 9.76 15.73
C PHE A 227 8.67 10.23 14.50
N ILE A 228 8.32 9.29 13.61
CA ILE A 228 7.55 9.57 12.39
C ILE A 228 6.19 8.86 12.50
N THR A 229 5.12 9.64 12.61
CA THR A 229 3.73 9.19 12.53
C THR A 229 2.85 10.26 11.91
N GLY A 230 1.79 9.89 11.20
CA GLY A 230 0.88 10.80 10.49
C GLY A 230 1.45 11.42 9.22
N ALA A 231 2.67 11.05 8.82
CA ALA A 231 3.32 11.56 7.63
C ALA A 231 2.84 10.83 6.37
N ALA A 232 2.81 11.55 5.26
CA ALA A 232 2.66 11.01 3.91
C ALA A 232 3.88 11.44 3.09
N PHE A 233 4.71 10.48 2.68
CA PHE A 233 5.95 10.74 1.95
C PHE A 233 5.72 10.56 0.46
N ASP A 234 6.04 11.58 -0.32
CA ASP A 234 6.03 11.49 -1.77
C ASP A 234 7.31 10.76 -2.23
N VAL A 235 7.12 9.63 -2.91
CA VAL A 235 8.19 8.79 -3.48
C VAL A 235 7.99 8.80 -4.98
N ASP A 236 8.26 9.94 -5.57
CA ASP A 236 7.69 10.36 -6.84
C ASP A 236 8.73 10.83 -7.89
N GLY A 237 10.03 10.74 -7.57
CA GLY A 237 11.09 11.22 -8.45
C GLY A 237 11.02 12.71 -8.74
N GLY A 238 10.30 13.47 -7.90
CA GLY A 238 10.14 14.93 -7.96
C GLY A 238 9.02 15.42 -8.87
N ILE A 239 8.15 14.53 -9.39
CA ILE A 239 7.09 14.93 -10.34
C ILE A 239 6.10 15.96 -9.74
N LEU A 240 5.80 15.86 -8.45
CA LEU A 240 4.91 16.82 -7.76
C LEU A 240 5.60 18.16 -7.45
N SER A 241 6.92 18.21 -7.50
CA SER A 241 7.69 19.45 -7.28
C SER A 241 7.96 20.24 -8.56
N ARG A 242 7.62 19.65 -9.73
CA ARG A 242 7.88 20.27 -11.02
C ARG A 242 6.77 21.22 -11.42
N LEU A 243 7.13 22.48 -11.68
CA LEU A 243 6.26 23.43 -12.35
C LEU A 243 6.23 23.11 -13.86
N HIS A 244 5.04 23.04 -14.42
CA HIS A 244 4.81 22.75 -15.85
C HIS A 244 4.52 24.06 -16.60
N ASP A 245 5.49 24.99 -16.61
CA ASP A 245 5.42 26.17 -17.45
C ASP A 245 6.06 25.86 -18.81
N PRO A 246 5.49 26.40 -19.91
CA PRO A 246 6.18 26.42 -21.19
C PRO A 246 7.40 27.30 -21.09
N ASP A 247 8.53 26.86 -21.61
CA ASP A 247 9.77 27.64 -21.76
C ASP A 247 9.59 28.75 -22.81
#